data_265325c05913adcb5bfa54535cd53872
#
_entry.id   265325c05913adcb5bfa54535cd53872
#
_cell.length_a   1.000
_cell.length_b   1.000
_cell.length_c   1.000
_cell.angle_alpha   90.00
_cell.angle_beta   90.00
_cell.angle_gamma   90.00
#
_symmetry.space_group_name_H-M   'P 1'
#
loop_
_entity.id
_entity.type
_entity.pdbx_description
1 polymer ?
#
loop_
_entity_poly.entity_id
_entity_poly.type
_entity_poly.pdbx_seq_one_letter_code
_entity_poly.pdbx_strand_id
1 'polypeptide(L)'
;GLLRMERAIRERMSTVDIDSVMPHDLINAKPAAAAVREFFGSSQLSQFMDQTNPLSEITHKRRLSALGPGGLTRERAGFEVRDVHPTHYGRICPIETPEGPNIGLINSLATFSRVNQYGFIETPYRKVEGGKVTDEISYMSAMEEGRYRIAQANAVMDAKGKLTEELVTVRCGGEYEVARPEDVELMDVSPKQIVSVAAALIPFLENDDANRALMGSNMQRQAVPLLVAEAPFVGTGMEE
;
A
#
# COMPACT_ATOMS: atom_id res chain seq x y z
N GLY A 1 -8.69 -26.19 0.24
CA GLY A 1 -7.69 -27.17 0.68
C GLY A 1 -8.13 -27.87 1.97
N LEU A 2 -8.38 -27.10 3.02
CA LEU A 2 -8.78 -27.64 4.34
C LEU A 2 -10.10 -28.43 4.29
N LEU A 3 -11.11 -27.95 3.58
CA LEU A 3 -12.38 -28.68 3.42
C LEU A 3 -12.22 -30.01 2.67
N ARG A 4 -11.33 -30.07 1.68
CA ARG A 4 -11.01 -31.33 1.00
C ARG A 4 -10.26 -32.31 1.90
N MET A 5 -9.37 -31.79 2.73
CA MET A 5 -8.64 -32.58 3.74
C MET A 5 -9.60 -33.14 4.78
N GLU A 6 -10.53 -32.32 5.30
CA GLU A 6 -11.57 -32.73 6.25
C GLU A 6 -12.43 -33.87 5.69
N ARG A 7 -12.89 -33.76 4.42
CA ARG A 7 -13.64 -34.86 3.77
C ARG A 7 -12.85 -36.14 3.71
N ALA A 8 -11.57 -36.07 3.31
CA ALA A 8 -10.70 -37.23 3.22
C ALA A 8 -10.50 -37.90 4.58
N ILE A 9 -10.36 -37.12 5.65
CA ILE A 9 -10.26 -37.63 7.03
C ILE A 9 -11.56 -38.32 7.41
N ARG A 10 -12.70 -37.70 7.14
CA ARG A 10 -14.02 -38.24 7.46
C ARG A 10 -14.30 -39.57 6.74
N GLU A 11 -13.94 -39.66 5.47
CA GLU A 11 -14.02 -40.89 4.68
C GLU A 11 -13.10 -42.01 5.27
N ARG A 12 -11.87 -41.65 5.62
CA ARG A 12 -10.94 -42.61 6.28
C ARG A 12 -11.44 -43.11 7.61
N MET A 13 -11.98 -42.22 8.45
CA MET A 13 -12.54 -42.59 9.74
C MET A 13 -13.71 -43.59 9.63
N SER A 14 -14.46 -43.56 8.50
CA SER A 14 -15.56 -44.52 8.27
C SER A 14 -15.09 -45.92 7.83
N THR A 15 -13.85 -46.03 7.36
CA THR A 15 -13.31 -47.29 6.77
C THR A 15 -12.29 -47.99 7.65
N VAL A 16 -11.75 -47.31 8.66
CA VAL A 16 -10.66 -47.81 9.55
C VAL A 16 -11.16 -47.92 10.98
N ASP A 17 -10.63 -48.88 11.70
CA ASP A 17 -10.89 -49.05 13.12
C ASP A 17 -10.19 -47.94 13.94
N ILE A 18 -11.00 -47.03 14.50
CA ILE A 18 -10.56 -45.79 15.16
C ILE A 18 -9.67 -46.07 16.37
N ASP A 19 -9.88 -47.19 17.07
CA ASP A 19 -9.15 -47.54 18.29
C ASP A 19 -7.69 -47.97 18.01
N SER A 20 -7.36 -48.30 16.74
CA SER A 20 -6.03 -48.78 16.34
C SER A 20 -5.19 -47.76 15.55
N VAL A 21 -5.75 -46.61 15.16
CA VAL A 21 -5.12 -45.66 14.23
C VAL A 21 -4.68 -44.37 14.94
N MET A 22 -3.46 -43.96 14.66
CA MET A 22 -2.93 -42.70 15.16
C MET A 22 -3.42 -41.51 14.32
N PRO A 23 -3.59 -40.29 14.89
CA PRO A 23 -4.10 -39.12 14.16
C PRO A 23 -3.30 -38.78 12.90
N HIS A 24 -1.98 -39.00 12.89
CA HIS A 24 -1.13 -38.72 11.73
C HIS A 24 -1.37 -39.65 10.54
N ASP A 25 -1.92 -40.86 10.78
CA ASP A 25 -2.26 -41.82 9.73
C ASP A 25 -3.56 -41.42 9.01
N LEU A 26 -4.44 -40.67 9.70
CA LEU A 26 -5.69 -40.18 9.15
C LEU A 26 -5.51 -38.92 8.34
N ILE A 27 -4.51 -38.10 8.69
CA ILE A 27 -4.27 -36.80 8.07
C ILE A 27 -3.50 -36.93 6.75
N ASN A 28 -4.09 -36.42 5.65
CA ASN A 28 -3.44 -36.33 4.36
C ASN A 28 -3.22 -34.87 3.99
N ALA A 29 -1.96 -34.42 3.94
CA ALA A 29 -1.60 -33.06 3.59
C ALA A 29 -1.69 -32.74 2.08
N LYS A 30 -1.85 -33.75 1.22
CA LYS A 30 -1.89 -33.56 -0.25
C LYS A 30 -2.96 -32.58 -0.72
N PRO A 31 -4.21 -32.56 -0.22
CA PRO A 31 -5.22 -31.59 -0.64
C PRO A 31 -4.85 -30.13 -0.31
N ALA A 32 -4.22 -29.88 0.82
CA ALA A 32 -3.74 -28.56 1.19
C ALA A 32 -2.55 -28.12 0.30
N ALA A 33 -1.59 -29.01 0.10
CA ALA A 33 -0.45 -28.78 -0.78
C ALA A 33 -0.88 -28.54 -2.23
N ALA A 34 -1.89 -29.29 -2.72
CA ALA A 34 -2.46 -29.11 -4.07
C ALA A 34 -3.13 -27.72 -4.21
N ALA A 35 -3.86 -27.25 -3.21
CA ALA A 35 -4.51 -25.94 -3.24
C ALA A 35 -3.48 -24.79 -3.27
N VAL A 36 -2.39 -24.91 -2.50
CA VAL A 36 -1.29 -23.93 -2.52
C VAL A 36 -0.60 -23.95 -3.90
N ARG A 37 -0.33 -25.12 -4.45
CA ARG A 37 0.29 -25.24 -5.77
C ARG A 37 -0.60 -24.70 -6.89
N GLU A 38 -1.90 -24.92 -6.81
CA GLU A 38 -2.90 -24.37 -7.73
C GLU A 38 -2.89 -22.83 -7.69
N PHE A 39 -2.82 -22.22 -6.49
CA PHE A 39 -2.72 -20.78 -6.36
C PHE A 39 -1.46 -20.23 -7.05
N PHE A 40 -0.29 -20.77 -6.78
CA PHE A 40 0.97 -20.29 -7.38
C PHE A 40 1.08 -20.58 -8.89
N GLY A 41 0.42 -21.61 -9.38
CA GLY A 41 0.49 -22.02 -10.80
C GLY A 41 -0.55 -21.38 -11.71
N SER A 42 -1.74 -21.06 -11.21
CA SER A 42 -2.87 -20.65 -12.04
C SER A 42 -3.64 -19.44 -11.56
N SER A 43 -3.30 -18.86 -10.41
CA SER A 43 -3.97 -17.65 -9.91
C SER A 43 -3.57 -16.42 -10.73
N GLN A 44 -4.56 -15.57 -11.03
CA GLN A 44 -4.33 -14.27 -11.67
C GLN A 44 -3.46 -13.32 -10.81
N LEU A 45 -3.45 -13.50 -9.49
CA LEU A 45 -2.67 -12.67 -8.56
C LEU A 45 -1.23 -13.16 -8.41
N SER A 46 -0.95 -14.43 -8.72
CA SER A 46 0.41 -14.96 -8.78
C SER A 46 0.98 -14.72 -10.18
N GLN A 47 1.89 -13.77 -10.30
CA GLN A 47 2.44 -13.31 -11.56
C GLN A 47 3.94 -13.53 -11.64
N PHE A 48 4.46 -13.59 -12.85
CA PHE A 48 5.90 -13.56 -13.09
C PHE A 48 6.44 -12.20 -12.66
N MET A 49 7.52 -12.19 -11.84
CA MET A 49 8.06 -10.94 -11.31
C MET A 49 8.67 -10.08 -12.41
N ASP A 50 8.33 -8.79 -12.41
CA ASP A 50 8.99 -7.81 -13.24
C ASP A 50 10.40 -7.55 -12.68
N GLN A 51 11.42 -7.93 -13.43
CA GLN A 51 12.85 -7.90 -13.05
C GLN A 51 13.70 -7.00 -13.94
N THR A 52 13.14 -5.98 -14.55
CA THR A 52 13.87 -5.04 -15.42
C THR A 52 14.96 -4.30 -14.65
N ASN A 53 14.63 -3.85 -13.44
CA ASN A 53 15.54 -3.17 -12.51
C ASN A 53 15.08 -3.41 -11.06
N PRO A 54 15.88 -3.07 -10.03
CA PRO A 54 15.47 -3.26 -8.64
C PRO A 54 14.18 -2.52 -8.25
N LEU A 55 13.94 -1.33 -8.80
CA LEU A 55 12.72 -0.57 -8.54
C LEU A 55 11.46 -1.30 -9.08
N SER A 56 11.55 -1.91 -10.26
CA SER A 56 10.43 -2.66 -10.84
C SER A 56 10.06 -3.88 -9.98
N GLU A 57 11.03 -4.55 -9.39
CA GLU A 57 10.79 -5.65 -8.45
C GLU A 57 10.04 -5.19 -7.20
N ILE A 58 10.50 -4.10 -6.57
CA ILE A 58 9.89 -3.56 -5.35
C ILE A 58 8.46 -3.09 -5.63
N THR A 59 8.25 -2.35 -6.70
CA THR A 59 6.93 -1.84 -7.06
C THR A 59 5.96 -2.95 -7.42
N HIS A 60 6.43 -4.03 -8.06
CA HIS A 60 5.61 -5.20 -8.35
C HIS A 60 5.13 -5.89 -7.07
N LYS A 61 6.01 -6.05 -6.07
CA LYS A 61 5.67 -6.66 -4.77
C LYS A 61 4.72 -5.81 -3.92
N ARG A 62 4.69 -4.52 -4.14
CA ARG A 62 3.83 -3.55 -3.42
C ARG A 62 2.55 -3.18 -4.19
N ARG A 63 2.21 -3.94 -5.22
CA ARG A 63 1.05 -3.67 -6.08
C ARG A 63 -0.24 -4.15 -5.43
N LEU A 64 -1.29 -3.34 -5.56
CA LEU A 64 -2.65 -3.62 -5.16
C LEU A 64 -3.50 -3.77 -6.42
N SER A 65 -4.21 -4.88 -6.55
CA SER A 65 -5.11 -5.13 -7.68
C SER A 65 -6.56 -5.26 -7.19
N ALA A 66 -7.46 -4.55 -7.83
CA ALA A 66 -8.90 -4.72 -7.62
C ALA A 66 -9.47 -5.88 -8.44
N LEU A 67 -8.68 -6.45 -9.35
CA LEU A 67 -9.04 -7.56 -10.23
C LEU A 67 -8.78 -8.91 -9.56
N GLY A 68 -9.33 -9.97 -10.13
CA GLY A 68 -9.07 -11.34 -9.69
C GLY A 68 -10.26 -12.00 -9.00
N PRO A 69 -10.08 -13.19 -8.42
CA PRO A 69 -11.14 -13.92 -7.76
C PRO A 69 -11.72 -13.13 -6.57
N GLY A 70 -13.04 -12.91 -6.58
CA GLY A 70 -13.73 -12.09 -5.57
C GLY A 70 -13.61 -10.58 -5.77
N GLY A 71 -12.90 -10.13 -6.82
CA GLY A 71 -12.74 -8.73 -7.18
C GLY A 71 -13.62 -8.28 -8.35
N LEU A 72 -13.25 -7.14 -8.93
CA LEU A 72 -13.95 -6.53 -10.07
C LEU A 72 -13.48 -7.12 -11.41
N THR A 73 -14.31 -6.97 -12.43
CA THR A 73 -13.92 -7.15 -13.84
C THR A 73 -13.77 -5.80 -14.51
N ARG A 74 -12.89 -5.70 -15.51
CA ARG A 74 -12.61 -4.43 -16.22
C ARG A 74 -13.88 -3.79 -16.79
N GLU A 75 -14.77 -4.61 -17.37
CA GLU A 75 -16.00 -4.15 -18.03
C GLU A 75 -17.04 -3.64 -17.03
N ARG A 76 -17.01 -4.14 -15.78
CA ARG A 76 -17.96 -3.75 -14.72
C ARG A 76 -17.44 -2.64 -13.84
N ALA A 77 -16.19 -2.25 -13.99
CA ALA A 77 -15.59 -1.18 -13.21
C ALA A 77 -15.98 0.20 -13.78
N GLY A 78 -16.85 0.90 -13.09
CA GLY A 78 -17.20 2.29 -13.39
C GLY A 78 -16.12 3.29 -12.93
N PHE A 79 -16.40 4.58 -13.12
CA PHE A 79 -15.48 5.65 -12.70
C PHE A 79 -15.32 5.71 -11.17
N GLU A 80 -16.37 5.44 -10.41
CA GLU A 80 -16.36 5.52 -8.94
C GLU A 80 -15.29 4.67 -8.28
N VAL A 81 -15.09 3.44 -8.79
CA VAL A 81 -14.07 2.51 -8.25
C VAL A 81 -12.65 2.80 -8.72
N ARG A 82 -12.50 3.66 -9.74
CA ARG A 82 -11.22 4.08 -10.30
C ARG A 82 -10.72 5.40 -9.73
N ASP A 83 -11.59 6.15 -9.07
CA ASP A 83 -11.28 7.45 -8.50
C ASP A 83 -10.45 7.33 -7.21
N VAL A 84 -9.75 8.41 -6.89
CA VAL A 84 -9.03 8.53 -5.62
C VAL A 84 -10.02 8.92 -4.52
N HIS A 85 -10.06 8.11 -3.47
CA HIS A 85 -10.90 8.36 -2.30
C HIS A 85 -10.07 9.00 -1.17
N PRO A 86 -10.63 9.87 -0.33
CA PRO A 86 -9.91 10.47 0.81
C PRO A 86 -9.27 9.45 1.76
N THR A 87 -9.82 8.25 1.89
CA THR A 87 -9.25 7.16 2.69
C THR A 87 -7.95 6.57 2.11
N HIS A 88 -7.61 6.89 0.87
CA HIS A 88 -6.34 6.50 0.23
C HIS A 88 -5.13 7.28 0.79
N TYR A 89 -5.36 8.38 1.48
CA TYR A 89 -4.29 9.21 2.03
C TYR A 89 -3.32 8.42 2.89
N GLY A 90 -2.04 8.46 2.53
CA GLY A 90 -0.98 7.73 3.23
C GLY A 90 -1.02 6.19 3.08
N ARG A 91 -1.97 5.62 2.35
CA ARG A 91 -2.17 4.17 2.17
C ARG A 91 -1.94 3.72 0.74
N ILE A 92 -2.58 4.39 -0.20
CA ILE A 92 -2.53 4.10 -1.63
C ILE A 92 -2.02 5.34 -2.36
N CYS A 93 -1.02 5.17 -3.22
CA CYS A 93 -0.50 6.27 -4.02
C CYS A 93 -1.56 6.78 -4.99
N PRO A 94 -1.85 8.10 -5.02
CA PRO A 94 -2.82 8.66 -5.94
C PRO A 94 -2.29 8.83 -7.37
N ILE A 95 -0.98 8.69 -7.58
CA ILE A 95 -0.30 8.96 -8.84
C ILE A 95 0.02 7.67 -9.60
N GLU A 96 0.60 6.68 -8.93
CA GLU A 96 1.09 5.46 -9.57
C GLU A 96 -0.05 4.50 -9.90
N THR A 97 -0.45 4.47 -11.16
CA THR A 97 -1.43 3.54 -11.71
C THR A 97 -1.10 3.29 -13.19
N PRO A 98 -1.44 2.13 -13.78
CA PRO A 98 -1.26 1.91 -15.21
C PRO A 98 -2.07 2.90 -16.05
N GLU A 99 -1.57 3.19 -17.24
CA GLU A 99 -2.32 3.86 -18.28
C GLU A 99 -3.17 2.85 -19.04
N GLY A 100 -4.37 3.23 -19.45
CA GLY A 100 -5.25 2.40 -20.26
C GLY A 100 -6.39 1.71 -19.47
N PRO A 101 -6.83 0.51 -19.87
CA PRO A 101 -8.05 -0.12 -19.34
C PRO A 101 -8.02 -0.42 -17.84
N ASN A 102 -6.85 -0.56 -17.26
CA ASN A 102 -6.65 -0.87 -15.84
C ASN A 102 -6.41 0.36 -14.96
N ILE A 103 -6.59 1.56 -15.48
CA ILE A 103 -6.38 2.80 -14.71
C ILE A 103 -7.29 2.80 -13.46
N GLY A 104 -6.70 3.10 -12.31
CA GLY A 104 -7.41 3.12 -11.02
C GLY A 104 -7.77 1.75 -10.44
N LEU A 105 -7.64 0.65 -11.21
CA LEU A 105 -7.89 -0.71 -10.73
C LEU A 105 -6.64 -1.40 -10.21
N ILE A 106 -5.48 -0.98 -10.68
CA ILE A 106 -4.18 -1.45 -10.21
C ILE A 106 -3.46 -0.26 -9.60
N ASN A 107 -3.20 -0.31 -8.31
CA ASN A 107 -2.58 0.76 -7.54
C ASN A 107 -1.34 0.25 -6.82
N SER A 108 -0.60 1.16 -6.21
CA SER A 108 0.57 0.84 -5.39
C SER A 108 0.40 1.32 -3.96
N LEU A 109 0.95 0.56 -3.01
CA LEU A 109 1.02 0.97 -1.61
C LEU A 109 1.86 2.24 -1.47
N ALA A 110 1.42 3.16 -0.63
CA ALA A 110 2.20 4.32 -0.23
C ALA A 110 3.45 3.91 0.54
N THR A 111 4.46 4.77 0.56
CA THR A 111 5.82 4.44 1.04
C THR A 111 5.84 3.89 2.46
N PHE A 112 5.11 4.50 3.39
CA PHE A 112 5.10 4.11 4.81
C PHE A 112 3.90 3.24 5.21
N SER A 113 3.04 2.89 4.27
CA SER A 113 1.87 2.06 4.55
C SER A 113 2.26 0.61 4.79
N ARG A 114 1.49 -0.06 5.63
CA ARG A 114 1.59 -1.50 5.89
C ARG A 114 0.21 -2.12 5.93
N VAL A 115 0.16 -3.43 5.76
CA VAL A 115 -1.08 -4.22 5.89
C VAL A 115 -1.07 -4.88 7.27
N ASN A 116 -2.16 -4.71 8.02
CA ASN A 116 -2.30 -5.33 9.33
C ASN A 116 -2.72 -6.81 9.24
N GLN A 117 -2.81 -7.48 10.38
CA GLN A 117 -3.20 -8.90 10.46
C GLN A 117 -4.61 -9.20 9.94
N TYR A 118 -5.48 -8.21 9.84
CA TYR A 118 -6.84 -8.33 9.32
C TYR A 118 -6.96 -8.00 7.83
N GLY A 119 -5.88 -7.54 7.19
CA GLY A 119 -5.85 -7.14 5.79
C GLY A 119 -6.16 -5.66 5.53
N PHE A 120 -6.33 -4.83 6.55
CA PHE A 120 -6.49 -3.38 6.40
C PHE A 120 -5.15 -2.68 6.21
N ILE A 121 -5.13 -1.64 5.38
CA ILE A 121 -3.96 -0.82 5.15
C ILE A 121 -3.91 0.26 6.23
N GLU A 122 -2.78 0.34 6.93
CA GLU A 122 -2.51 1.31 7.97
C GLU A 122 -1.40 2.27 7.54
N THR A 123 -1.46 3.50 8.06
CA THR A 123 -0.44 4.52 7.85
C THR A 123 0.05 5.06 9.19
N PRO A 124 1.34 5.44 9.31
CA PRO A 124 1.88 5.95 10.56
C PRO A 124 1.56 7.43 10.76
N TYR A 125 1.32 7.80 12.01
CA TYR A 125 1.20 9.17 12.47
C TYR A 125 2.00 9.39 13.75
N ARG A 126 2.53 10.60 13.94
CA ARG A 126 3.13 11.02 15.20
C ARG A 126 2.04 11.53 16.12
N LYS A 127 2.09 11.19 17.39
CA LYS A 127 1.21 11.77 18.39
C LYS A 127 1.60 13.21 18.73
N VAL A 128 0.60 14.05 18.93
CA VAL A 128 0.76 15.44 19.36
C VAL A 128 0.04 15.61 20.70
N GLU A 129 0.73 16.13 21.69
CA GLU A 129 0.19 16.38 23.01
C GLU A 129 0.36 17.87 23.38
N GLY A 130 -0.77 18.59 23.52
CA GLY A 130 -0.76 20.01 23.87
C GLY A 130 0.05 20.89 22.91
N GLY A 131 -0.02 20.62 21.61
CA GLY A 131 0.72 21.34 20.56
C GLY A 131 2.20 20.96 20.44
N LYS A 132 2.65 19.92 21.15
CA LYS A 132 4.01 19.37 21.05
C LYS A 132 3.97 18.00 20.37
N VAL A 133 4.75 17.87 19.30
CA VAL A 133 4.91 16.62 18.56
C VAL A 133 5.83 15.67 19.34
N THR A 134 5.39 14.45 19.54
CA THR A 134 6.16 13.39 20.21
C THR A 134 6.82 12.47 19.18
N ASP A 135 7.79 11.67 19.63
CA ASP A 135 8.43 10.65 18.78
C ASP A 135 7.63 9.34 18.75
N GLU A 136 6.48 9.28 19.43
CA GLU A 136 5.61 8.11 19.43
C GLU A 136 4.86 8.01 18.11
N ILE A 137 5.07 6.89 17.41
CA ILE A 137 4.44 6.59 16.12
C ILE A 137 3.32 5.59 16.35
N SER A 138 2.11 5.95 15.90
CA SER A 138 0.93 5.09 15.91
C SER A 138 0.49 4.79 14.48
N TYR A 139 0.27 3.51 14.18
CA TYR A 139 -0.30 3.09 12.90
C TYR A 139 -1.81 3.01 13.02
N MET A 140 -2.51 3.62 12.08
CA MET A 140 -3.97 3.70 12.12
C MET A 140 -4.59 3.32 10.78
N SER A 141 -5.74 2.66 10.87
CA SER A 141 -6.62 2.42 9.72
C SER A 141 -7.42 3.68 9.36
N ALA A 142 -8.04 3.70 8.18
CA ALA A 142 -8.84 4.85 7.75
C ALA A 142 -10.05 5.12 8.64
N MET A 143 -10.62 4.07 9.26
CA MET A 143 -11.77 4.22 10.17
C MET A 143 -11.39 4.87 11.50
N GLU A 144 -10.21 4.55 12.01
CA GLU A 144 -9.69 5.12 13.25
C GLU A 144 -9.28 6.58 13.06
N GLU A 145 -8.59 6.85 11.95
CA GLU A 145 -8.06 8.16 11.57
C GLU A 145 -9.13 9.26 11.49
N GLY A 146 -10.33 8.91 10.99
CA GLY A 146 -11.41 9.88 10.76
C GLY A 146 -11.90 10.62 12.02
N ARG A 147 -11.47 10.22 13.21
CA ARG A 147 -11.84 10.83 14.50
C ARG A 147 -10.87 11.90 14.96
N TYR A 148 -9.67 11.95 14.38
CA TYR A 148 -8.55 12.78 14.86
C TYR A 148 -8.30 13.97 13.94
N ARG A 149 -7.82 15.06 14.52
CA ARG A 149 -7.29 16.22 13.81
C ARG A 149 -5.81 16.01 13.53
N ILE A 150 -5.47 15.85 12.26
CA ILE A 150 -4.15 15.45 11.80
C ILE A 150 -3.49 16.64 11.09
N ALA A 151 -2.38 17.14 11.64
CA ALA A 151 -1.58 18.17 11.02
C ALA A 151 -0.73 17.60 9.87
N GLN A 152 -0.42 18.44 8.90
CA GLN A 152 0.48 18.09 7.80
C GLN A 152 1.94 18.05 8.28
N ALA A 153 2.77 17.24 7.62
CA ALA A 153 4.19 17.10 7.96
C ALA A 153 5.02 18.39 7.79
N ASN A 154 4.55 19.34 6.99
CA ASN A 154 5.19 20.63 6.74
C ASN A 154 4.79 21.73 7.73
N ALA A 155 3.97 21.45 8.73
CA ALA A 155 3.60 22.41 9.76
C ALA A 155 4.86 22.91 10.47
N VAL A 156 4.91 24.23 10.72
CA VAL A 156 6.10 24.88 11.29
C VAL A 156 6.26 24.52 12.76
N MET A 157 7.41 23.96 13.11
CA MET A 157 7.75 23.55 14.46
C MET A 157 9.02 24.22 14.96
N ASP A 158 9.08 24.44 16.26
CA ASP A 158 10.31 24.83 16.97
C ASP A 158 11.27 23.63 17.09
N ALA A 159 12.53 23.89 17.40
CA ALA A 159 13.56 22.87 17.67
C ALA A 159 13.17 21.87 18.79
N LYS A 160 12.20 22.23 19.63
CA LYS A 160 11.65 21.36 20.68
C LYS A 160 10.42 20.56 20.26
N GLY A 161 10.03 20.63 18.98
CA GLY A 161 8.86 19.93 18.42
C GLY A 161 7.52 20.59 18.76
N LYS A 162 7.51 21.88 19.18
CA LYS A 162 6.27 22.60 19.43
C LYS A 162 5.81 23.32 18.16
N LEU A 163 4.51 23.19 17.82
CA LEU A 163 3.88 23.94 16.74
C LEU A 163 3.88 25.43 17.09
N THR A 164 4.38 26.27 16.17
CA THR A 164 4.60 27.71 16.42
C THR A 164 3.55 28.61 15.78
N GLU A 165 2.77 28.10 14.83
CA GLU A 165 1.71 28.85 14.18
C GLU A 165 0.49 28.98 15.09
N GLU A 166 -0.20 30.14 15.05
CA GLU A 166 -1.44 30.35 15.80
C GLU A 166 -2.57 29.44 15.32
N LEU A 167 -2.59 29.15 14.02
CA LEU A 167 -3.58 28.32 13.35
C LEU A 167 -2.85 27.34 12.42
N VAL A 168 -3.12 26.06 12.57
CA VAL A 168 -2.52 24.97 11.79
C VAL A 168 -3.59 24.36 10.89
N THR A 169 -3.24 24.11 9.63
CA THR A 169 -4.10 23.37 8.72
C THR A 169 -4.08 21.89 9.11
N VAL A 170 -5.26 21.35 9.39
CA VAL A 170 -5.46 19.95 9.78
C VAL A 170 -6.43 19.26 8.85
N ARG A 171 -6.32 17.96 8.80
CA ARG A 171 -7.25 17.07 8.10
C ARG A 171 -8.06 16.30 9.13
N CYS A 172 -9.38 16.34 9.00
CA CYS A 172 -10.31 15.62 9.86
C CYS A 172 -11.43 15.02 8.99
N GLY A 173 -11.67 13.70 9.08
CA GLY A 173 -12.73 13.03 8.35
C GLY A 173 -12.68 13.15 6.82
N GLY A 174 -11.51 13.45 6.24
CA GLY A 174 -11.31 13.67 4.80
C GLY A 174 -11.46 15.11 4.33
N GLU A 175 -11.81 16.04 5.21
CA GLU A 175 -11.89 17.48 4.95
C GLU A 175 -10.72 18.23 5.58
N TYR A 176 -10.40 19.41 5.03
CA TYR A 176 -9.37 20.28 5.56
C TYR A 176 -10.01 21.38 6.40
N GLU A 177 -9.53 21.52 7.61
CA GLU A 177 -9.95 22.50 8.59
C GLU A 177 -8.73 23.30 9.09
N VAL A 178 -9.02 24.38 9.83
CA VAL A 178 -7.99 25.14 10.54
C VAL A 178 -8.24 24.97 12.04
N ALA A 179 -7.22 24.52 12.77
CA ALA A 179 -7.31 24.27 14.20
C ALA A 179 -6.19 24.98 14.98
N ARG A 180 -6.38 25.14 16.28
CA ARG A 180 -5.31 25.62 17.15
C ARG A 180 -4.30 24.51 17.39
N PRO A 181 -3.03 24.81 17.65
CA PRO A 181 -2.01 23.80 17.95
C PRO A 181 -2.39 22.84 19.09
N GLU A 182 -3.14 23.35 20.07
CA GLU A 182 -3.59 22.58 21.23
C GLU A 182 -4.65 21.51 20.88
N ASP A 183 -5.40 21.73 19.80
CA ASP A 183 -6.46 20.86 19.33
C ASP A 183 -5.95 19.79 18.34
N VAL A 184 -4.68 19.86 17.95
CA VAL A 184 -4.04 18.88 17.05
C VAL A 184 -3.66 17.64 17.85
N GLU A 185 -4.13 16.48 17.39
CA GLU A 185 -3.91 15.20 18.08
C GLU A 185 -2.85 14.35 17.41
N LEU A 186 -2.72 14.45 16.09
CA LEU A 186 -1.79 13.68 15.28
C LEU A 186 -1.09 14.57 14.25
N MET A 187 0.05 14.11 13.76
CA MET A 187 0.79 14.74 12.69
C MET A 187 1.33 13.71 11.71
N ASP A 188 1.35 14.05 10.43
CA ASP A 188 1.99 13.22 9.41
C ASP A 188 3.49 13.06 9.67
N VAL A 189 4.02 11.88 9.39
CA VAL A 189 5.45 11.59 9.61
C VAL A 189 6.33 12.28 8.57
N SER A 190 5.90 12.28 7.31
CA SER A 190 6.66 12.86 6.19
C SER A 190 5.73 13.18 5.01
N PRO A 191 6.04 14.20 4.19
CA PRO A 191 5.32 14.45 2.94
C PRO A 191 5.37 13.27 1.96
N LYS A 192 6.42 12.46 1.99
CA LYS A 192 6.58 11.24 1.16
C LYS A 192 5.59 10.13 1.53
N GLN A 193 4.91 10.26 2.64
CA GLN A 193 3.91 9.30 3.12
C GLN A 193 2.74 9.11 2.15
N ILE A 194 2.43 10.13 1.35
CA ILE A 194 1.28 10.14 0.44
C ILE A 194 1.52 9.29 -0.81
N VAL A 195 2.75 9.24 -1.27
CA VAL A 195 3.13 8.67 -2.57
C VAL A 195 3.81 7.31 -2.43
N SER A 196 3.82 6.54 -3.53
CA SER A 196 4.52 5.26 -3.63
C SER A 196 6.04 5.44 -3.70
N VAL A 197 6.78 4.35 -3.62
CA VAL A 197 8.24 4.36 -3.73
C VAL A 197 8.70 4.94 -5.08
N ALA A 198 8.08 4.52 -6.19
CA ALA A 198 8.44 5.02 -7.51
C ALA A 198 8.17 6.52 -7.65
N ALA A 199 7.00 6.99 -7.22
CA ALA A 199 6.67 8.41 -7.25
C ALA A 199 7.56 9.25 -6.32
N ALA A 200 7.94 8.72 -5.17
CA ALA A 200 8.83 9.41 -4.22
C ALA A 200 10.25 9.63 -4.76
N LEU A 201 10.68 8.88 -5.76
CA LEU A 201 11.98 9.02 -6.41
C LEU A 201 12.01 10.06 -7.54
N ILE A 202 10.87 10.62 -7.92
CA ILE A 202 10.81 11.69 -8.93
C ILE A 202 11.34 12.99 -8.33
N PRO A 203 12.43 13.57 -8.86
CA PRO A 203 12.93 14.85 -8.38
C PRO A 203 11.92 15.97 -8.67
N PHE A 204 11.74 16.91 -7.73
CA PHE A 204 10.82 18.04 -7.86
C PHE A 204 9.37 17.67 -8.17
N LEU A 205 8.93 16.53 -7.62
CA LEU A 205 7.58 16.01 -7.82
C LEU A 205 6.48 17.02 -7.45
N GLU A 206 6.71 17.86 -6.44
CA GLU A 206 5.79 18.88 -5.98
C GLU A 206 5.48 19.96 -7.03
N ASN A 207 6.33 20.11 -8.04
CA ASN A 207 6.17 21.05 -9.14
C ASN A 207 5.57 20.41 -10.41
N ASP A 208 5.38 19.10 -10.41
CA ASP A 208 4.89 18.35 -11.57
C ASP A 208 3.36 18.20 -11.55
N ASP A 209 2.77 18.21 -12.75
CA ASP A 209 1.38 17.79 -12.92
C ASP A 209 1.23 16.29 -12.65
N ALA A 210 0.13 15.91 -12.00
CA ALA A 210 -0.13 14.52 -11.62
C ALA A 210 -0.16 13.56 -12.82
N ASN A 211 -0.68 13.99 -13.97
CA ASN A 211 -0.71 13.17 -15.19
C ASN A 211 0.71 12.85 -15.69
N ARG A 212 1.60 13.83 -15.66
CA ARG A 212 2.99 13.63 -16.09
C ARG A 212 3.79 12.85 -15.06
N ALA A 213 3.53 13.02 -13.79
CA ALA A 213 4.12 12.21 -12.71
C ALA A 213 3.71 10.75 -12.81
N LEU A 214 2.46 10.44 -13.17
CA LEU A 214 1.98 9.09 -13.46
C LEU A 214 2.79 8.44 -14.59
N MET A 215 2.96 9.16 -15.71
CA MET A 215 3.76 8.68 -16.83
C MET A 215 5.23 8.46 -16.43
N GLY A 216 5.83 9.39 -15.70
CA GLY A 216 7.21 9.32 -15.22
C GLY A 216 7.44 8.15 -14.27
N SER A 217 6.55 7.90 -13.32
CA SER A 217 6.65 6.76 -12.39
C SER A 217 6.56 5.42 -13.12
N ASN A 218 5.71 5.33 -14.14
CA ASN A 218 5.62 4.14 -14.98
C ASN A 218 6.89 3.92 -15.82
N MET A 219 7.49 5.00 -16.35
CA MET A 219 8.73 4.93 -17.13
C MET A 219 9.95 4.55 -16.29
N GLN A 220 10.04 4.98 -15.03
CA GLN A 220 11.12 4.58 -14.13
C GLN A 220 11.22 3.06 -13.97
N ARG A 221 10.10 2.35 -13.97
CA ARG A 221 10.06 0.89 -13.89
C ARG A 221 10.55 0.18 -15.15
N GLN A 222 10.59 0.88 -16.28
CA GLN A 222 11.03 0.36 -17.58
C GLN A 222 12.52 0.64 -17.85
N ALA A 223 13.20 1.33 -16.96
CA ALA A 223 14.62 1.66 -17.11
C ALA A 223 15.47 0.38 -17.11
N VAL A 224 16.33 0.23 -18.14
CA VAL A 224 17.21 -0.93 -18.28
C VAL A 224 18.62 -0.54 -17.79
N PRO A 225 19.25 -1.31 -16.90
CA PRO A 225 20.63 -1.08 -16.50
C PRO A 225 21.58 -1.26 -17.68
N LEU A 226 22.46 -0.27 -17.89
CA LEU A 226 23.44 -0.31 -18.95
C LEU A 226 24.75 -0.95 -18.47
N LEU A 227 25.50 -1.60 -19.39
CA LEU A 227 26.84 -2.14 -19.09
C LEU A 227 27.82 -1.03 -18.75
N VAL A 228 27.73 0.09 -19.44
CA VAL A 228 28.48 1.32 -19.14
C VAL A 228 27.45 2.42 -18.89
N ALA A 229 27.47 2.95 -17.68
CA ALA A 229 26.57 4.03 -17.31
C ALA A 229 26.92 5.30 -18.09
N GLU A 230 25.90 6.02 -18.57
CA GLU A 230 26.05 7.31 -19.25
C GLU A 230 25.07 8.34 -18.66
N ALA A 231 25.44 9.61 -18.73
CA ALA A 231 24.59 10.69 -18.25
C ALA A 231 23.40 10.89 -19.21
N PRO A 232 22.21 11.26 -18.69
CA PRO A 232 21.07 11.60 -19.54
C PRO A 232 21.33 12.88 -20.31
N PHE A 233 20.79 12.99 -21.53
CA PHE A 233 20.90 14.21 -22.36
C PHE A 233 20.14 15.40 -21.74
N VAL A 234 19.08 15.13 -21.02
CA VAL A 234 18.28 16.12 -20.30
C VAL A 234 18.15 15.65 -18.87
N GLY A 235 18.53 16.49 -17.94
CA GLY A 235 18.53 16.15 -16.52
C GLY A 235 18.02 17.29 -15.66
N THR A 236 17.86 17.01 -14.38
CA THR A 236 17.37 17.96 -13.36
C THR A 236 18.49 18.56 -12.52
N GLY A 237 19.72 18.07 -12.65
CA GLY A 237 20.85 18.42 -11.78
C GLY A 237 20.92 17.63 -10.48
N MET A 238 20.05 16.62 -10.30
CA MET A 238 20.03 15.72 -9.15
C MET A 238 20.65 14.35 -9.47
N GLU A 239 21.14 14.17 -10.70
CA GLU A 239 21.69 12.92 -11.21
C GLU A 239 23.16 12.70 -10.83
N GLU A 240 23.88 13.72 -10.32
CA GLU A 240 25.28 13.69 -9.88
C GLU A 240 25.45 13.22 -8.42
#